data_816e3052af113ae51c44eec861632eb5
#
_entry.id   816e3052af113ae51c44eec861632eb5
#
_cell.length_a   1.000
_cell.length_b   1.000
_cell.length_c   1.000
_cell.angle_alpha   90.00
_cell.angle_beta   90.00
_cell.angle_gamma   90.00
#
_symmetry.space_group_name_H-M   'P 1'
#
loop_
_entity.id
_entity.type
_entity.pdbx_description
1 polymer ?
#
loop_
_entity_poly.entity_id
_entity_poly.type
_entity_poly.pdbx_seq_one_letter_code
_entity_poly.pdbx_strand_id
1 'polypeptide(L)'
;IADWLFSTENDANGQPKGIGLSLWRFNVGAGSAEQGDDSQIASPWMRAECFLQADGNYNWNKQQGQRNFLRLAKERGVNKFLAFLNSPPVYFTQNGLATNTGRGGTLNLKEEHYKNFARFLANVIKGVEKHDGIKFNYLCPFNEPDGHWNWIGPKQEGTPATNREIARAIRLISKEFVNNQIDTQILVNESSDYRCMFDTHMTNWERGYQIQSFFNPDSTATYLGDAPNVPRLMVGHSY
;
A
#
# COMPACT_ATOMS: atom_id res chain seq x y z
N ILE A 1 18.79 -3.83 16.21
CA ILE A 1 18.20 -4.09 14.86
C ILE A 1 18.11 -2.78 14.06
N ALA A 2 17.56 -1.68 14.62
CA ALA A 2 17.43 -0.42 13.89
C ALA A 2 18.79 0.10 13.38
N ASP A 3 19.85 0.01 14.18
CA ASP A 3 21.20 0.37 13.73
C ASP A 3 21.68 -0.48 12.56
N TRP A 4 21.46 -1.78 12.60
CA TRP A 4 21.83 -2.70 11.51
C TRP A 4 21.12 -2.39 10.19
N LEU A 5 19.90 -1.88 10.26
CA LEU A 5 19.14 -1.53 9.07
C LEU A 5 19.45 -0.12 8.55
N PHE A 6 19.57 0.86 9.44
CA PHE A 6 19.53 2.27 9.04
C PHE A 6 20.82 3.04 9.23
N SER A 7 21.75 2.57 10.11
CA SER A 7 23.00 3.31 10.35
C SER A 7 23.88 3.36 9.10
N THR A 8 24.37 4.56 8.82
CA THR A 8 25.42 4.83 7.81
C THR A 8 26.78 5.08 8.44
N GLU A 9 26.88 4.94 9.78
CA GLU A 9 28.11 5.15 10.53
C GLU A 9 29.00 3.91 10.52
N ASN A 10 30.30 4.13 10.73
CA ASN A 10 31.27 3.09 11.00
C ASN A 10 31.54 2.93 12.50
N ASP A 11 31.99 1.78 12.92
CA ASP A 11 32.52 1.53 14.26
C ASP A 11 33.95 2.07 14.43
N ALA A 12 34.53 1.86 15.62
CA ALA A 12 35.93 2.31 15.93
C ALA A 12 36.98 1.64 15.05
N ASN A 13 36.68 0.54 14.39
CA ASN A 13 37.60 -0.17 13.48
C ASN A 13 37.31 0.16 12.01
N GLY A 14 36.42 1.14 11.73
CA GLY A 14 36.06 1.55 10.38
C GLY A 14 35.06 0.59 9.68
N GLN A 15 34.44 -0.37 10.39
CA GLN A 15 33.47 -1.29 9.81
C GLN A 15 32.06 -0.68 9.88
N PRO A 16 31.21 -0.87 8.83
CA PRO A 16 29.84 -0.39 8.84
C PRO A 16 29.02 -0.95 10.01
N LYS A 17 28.33 -0.08 10.76
CA LYS A 17 27.39 -0.50 11.82
C LYS A 17 26.06 -1.02 11.27
N GLY A 18 25.72 -0.67 10.03
CA GLY A 18 24.48 -1.06 9.37
C GLY A 18 24.58 -1.06 7.86
N ILE A 19 23.49 -1.49 7.21
CA ILE A 19 23.40 -1.52 5.74
C ILE A 19 22.92 -0.19 5.13
N GLY A 20 22.57 0.79 5.95
CA GLY A 20 22.28 2.16 5.52
C GLY A 20 21.06 2.29 4.61
N LEU A 21 19.94 1.59 4.93
CA LEU A 21 18.71 1.73 4.15
C LEU A 21 18.26 3.19 4.11
N SER A 22 18.04 3.72 2.92
CA SER A 22 17.66 5.13 2.69
C SER A 22 16.15 5.33 2.50
N LEU A 23 15.40 4.25 2.32
CA LEU A 23 13.94 4.24 2.23
C LEU A 23 13.37 3.17 3.16
N TRP A 24 12.30 3.52 3.88
CA TRP A 24 11.56 2.57 4.70
C TRP A 24 10.10 2.46 4.27
N ARG A 25 9.62 1.23 4.15
CA ARG A 25 8.25 0.89 3.70
C ARG A 25 7.38 0.53 4.90
N PHE A 26 6.18 1.12 4.97
CA PHE A 26 5.21 0.98 6.05
C PHE A 26 3.92 0.35 5.54
N ASN A 27 3.49 -0.78 6.13
CA ASN A 27 2.20 -1.39 5.81
C ASN A 27 1.08 -0.69 6.59
N VAL A 28 0.13 -0.07 5.88
CA VAL A 28 -1.01 0.60 6.49
C VAL A 28 -1.96 -0.38 7.20
N GLY A 29 -2.03 -1.63 6.70
CA GLY A 29 -2.86 -2.68 7.28
C GLY A 29 -4.36 -2.52 7.03
N ALA A 30 -5.06 -3.65 6.95
CA ALA A 30 -6.47 -3.70 6.60
C ALA A 30 -7.37 -4.20 7.74
N GLY A 31 -6.81 -4.69 8.86
CA GLY A 31 -7.58 -5.12 10.02
C GLY A 31 -7.72 -6.63 10.19
N SER A 32 -6.88 -7.41 9.55
CA SER A 32 -6.87 -8.86 9.77
C SER A 32 -6.44 -9.25 11.19
N ALA A 33 -5.66 -8.40 11.87
CA ALA A 33 -5.26 -8.64 13.25
C ALA A 33 -6.45 -8.54 14.21
N GLU A 34 -7.36 -7.58 14.00
CA GLU A 34 -8.58 -7.43 14.78
C GLU A 34 -9.55 -8.59 14.58
N GLN A 35 -9.54 -9.21 13.41
CA GLN A 35 -10.37 -10.38 13.11
C GLN A 35 -9.81 -11.68 13.72
N GLY A 36 -8.51 -11.71 14.11
CA GLY A 36 -7.91 -12.92 14.66
C GLY A 36 -8.01 -14.10 13.69
N ASP A 37 -8.49 -15.26 14.16
CA ASP A 37 -8.63 -16.47 13.34
C ASP A 37 -9.72 -16.34 12.26
N ASP A 38 -10.71 -15.49 12.47
CA ASP A 38 -11.76 -15.20 11.46
C ASP A 38 -11.20 -14.52 10.21
N SER A 39 -9.99 -13.92 10.28
CA SER A 39 -9.26 -13.39 9.10
C SER A 39 -8.86 -14.49 8.11
N GLN A 40 -8.88 -15.76 8.51
CA GLN A 40 -8.39 -16.93 7.78
C GLN A 40 -6.87 -16.94 7.54
N ILE A 41 -6.13 -15.97 8.06
CA ILE A 41 -4.66 -15.95 8.04
C ILE A 41 -4.17 -16.72 9.26
N ALA A 42 -3.58 -17.90 9.04
CA ALA A 42 -3.20 -18.81 10.11
C ALA A 42 -2.15 -18.22 11.08
N SER A 43 -1.13 -17.54 10.53
CA SER A 43 -0.07 -16.96 11.34
C SER A 43 -0.43 -15.57 11.87
N PRO A 44 -0.51 -15.35 13.18
CA PRO A 44 -0.77 -14.01 13.75
C PRO A 44 0.27 -12.96 13.32
N TRP A 45 1.51 -13.37 13.04
CA TRP A 45 2.59 -12.49 12.58
C TRP A 45 2.39 -11.94 11.16
N MET A 46 1.49 -12.55 10.38
CA MET A 46 1.14 -12.14 9.02
C MET A 46 -0.14 -11.33 8.96
N ARG A 47 -0.78 -11.09 10.11
CA ARG A 47 -1.95 -10.23 10.26
C ARG A 47 -1.52 -8.80 10.52
N ALA A 48 -2.28 -7.82 10.03
CA ALA A 48 -2.00 -6.40 10.24
C ALA A 48 -3.17 -5.70 10.93
N GLU A 49 -2.84 -4.79 11.87
CA GLU A 49 -3.82 -3.92 12.50
C GLU A 49 -4.27 -2.82 11.53
N CYS A 50 -5.49 -2.30 11.71
CA CYS A 50 -5.99 -1.13 10.98
C CYS A 50 -6.24 0.05 11.94
N PHE A 51 -5.90 1.26 11.51
CA PHE A 51 -6.23 2.47 12.28
C PHE A 51 -7.74 2.74 12.32
N LEU A 52 -8.45 2.46 11.20
CA LEU A 52 -9.89 2.62 11.13
C LEU A 52 -10.59 1.56 11.97
N GLN A 53 -11.57 1.98 12.77
CA GLN A 53 -12.39 1.10 13.60
C GLN A 53 -13.78 0.90 12.98
N ALA A 54 -14.54 -0.06 13.49
CA ALA A 54 -15.88 -0.38 13.01
C ALA A 54 -16.88 0.79 13.12
N ASP A 55 -16.68 1.67 14.08
CA ASP A 55 -17.51 2.86 14.31
C ASP A 55 -17.13 4.06 13.40
N GLY A 56 -16.12 3.90 12.54
CA GLY A 56 -15.60 4.94 11.66
C GLY A 56 -14.55 5.86 12.29
N ASN A 57 -14.25 5.70 13.58
CA ASN A 57 -13.19 6.42 14.27
C ASN A 57 -11.80 5.83 13.97
N TYR A 58 -10.74 6.60 14.28
CA TYR A 58 -9.36 6.17 14.12
C TYR A 58 -8.69 5.95 15.48
N ASN A 59 -8.13 4.75 15.67
CA ASN A 59 -7.36 4.43 16.86
C ASN A 59 -5.86 4.55 16.58
N TRP A 60 -5.27 5.66 16.98
CA TRP A 60 -3.84 5.94 16.79
C TRP A 60 -2.92 5.19 17.76
N ASN A 61 -3.45 4.30 18.61
CA ASN A 61 -2.64 3.37 19.40
C ASN A 61 -2.33 2.06 18.65
N LYS A 62 -2.83 1.90 17.44
CA LYS A 62 -2.55 0.76 16.56
C LYS A 62 -1.19 0.89 15.87
N GLN A 63 -0.69 -0.21 15.31
CA GLN A 63 0.54 -0.28 14.51
C GLN A 63 1.82 0.13 15.28
N GLN A 64 1.85 -0.01 16.59
CA GLN A 64 2.94 0.51 17.45
C GLN A 64 4.33 0.02 17.02
N GLY A 65 4.46 -1.27 16.66
CA GLY A 65 5.74 -1.84 16.19
C GLY A 65 6.25 -1.15 14.93
N GLN A 66 5.41 -1.02 13.90
CA GLN A 66 5.78 -0.38 12.64
C GLN A 66 6.02 1.13 12.81
N ARG A 67 5.19 1.82 13.59
CA ARG A 67 5.36 3.25 13.89
C ARG A 67 6.64 3.53 14.66
N ASN A 68 7.02 2.65 15.59
CA ASN A 68 8.31 2.74 16.27
C ASN A 68 9.47 2.63 15.28
N PHE A 69 9.38 1.71 14.31
CA PHE A 69 10.41 1.59 13.28
C PHE A 69 10.46 2.80 12.33
N LEU A 70 9.35 3.46 12.02
CA LEU A 70 9.37 4.74 11.28
C LEU A 70 10.18 5.80 12.02
N ARG A 71 9.95 5.96 13.34
CA ARG A 71 10.69 6.93 14.16
C ARG A 71 12.17 6.58 14.23
N LEU A 72 12.51 5.32 14.52
CA LEU A 72 13.88 4.84 14.59
C LEU A 72 14.63 4.97 13.25
N ALA A 73 13.96 4.80 12.14
CA ALA A 73 14.51 5.03 10.80
C ALA A 73 14.80 6.51 10.58
N LYS A 74 13.85 7.39 10.89
CA LYS A 74 14.01 8.85 10.78
C LYS A 74 15.18 9.37 11.65
N GLU A 75 15.28 8.90 12.90
CA GLU A 75 16.35 9.25 13.82
C GLU A 75 17.75 8.88 13.29
N ARG A 76 17.82 7.88 12.40
CA ARG A 76 19.06 7.40 11.76
C ARG A 76 19.29 7.94 10.35
N GLY A 77 18.55 8.99 9.98
CA GLY A 77 18.76 9.70 8.72
C GLY A 77 18.00 9.15 7.52
N VAL A 78 17.11 8.15 7.69
CA VAL A 78 16.19 7.75 6.61
C VAL A 78 15.27 8.92 6.29
N ASN A 79 15.24 9.34 5.04
CA ASN A 79 14.50 10.52 4.59
C ASN A 79 13.44 10.21 3.52
N LYS A 80 13.29 8.94 3.16
CA LYS A 80 12.24 8.46 2.25
C LYS A 80 11.37 7.43 2.93
N PHE A 81 10.06 7.71 2.95
CA PHE A 81 9.06 6.83 3.54
C PHE A 81 7.98 6.53 2.53
N LEU A 82 7.63 5.24 2.40
CA LEU A 82 6.59 4.74 1.51
C LEU A 82 5.52 4.04 2.36
N ALA A 83 4.28 4.51 2.29
CA ALA A 83 3.12 3.79 2.81
C ALA A 83 2.55 2.87 1.71
N PHE A 84 2.17 1.65 2.06
CA PHE A 84 1.54 0.73 1.11
C PHE A 84 0.41 -0.06 1.76
N LEU A 85 -0.46 -0.64 0.94
CA LEU A 85 -1.55 -1.51 1.37
C LEU A 85 -1.54 -2.83 0.60
N ASN A 86 -1.87 -3.90 1.34
CA ASN A 86 -2.17 -5.20 0.74
C ASN A 86 -3.66 -5.34 0.38
N SER A 87 -4.54 -4.70 1.15
CA SER A 87 -6.00 -4.77 0.99
C SER A 87 -6.67 -3.51 1.52
N PRO A 88 -7.84 -3.12 1.00
CA PRO A 88 -8.70 -2.14 1.67
C PRO A 88 -9.07 -2.60 3.08
N PRO A 89 -9.39 -1.68 4.02
CA PRO A 89 -9.91 -2.05 5.34
C PRO A 89 -11.06 -3.04 5.27
N VAL A 90 -11.08 -4.02 6.16
CA VAL A 90 -12.11 -5.09 6.19
C VAL A 90 -13.54 -4.57 6.16
N TYR A 91 -13.78 -3.38 6.72
CA TYR A 91 -15.10 -2.73 6.72
C TYR A 91 -15.56 -2.27 5.33
N PHE A 92 -14.64 -2.13 4.39
CA PHE A 92 -14.89 -1.69 3.00
C PHE A 92 -14.88 -2.86 2.02
N THR A 93 -14.41 -4.04 2.43
CA THR A 93 -14.27 -5.18 1.52
C THR A 93 -15.60 -5.88 1.26
N GLN A 94 -15.72 -6.47 0.08
CA GLN A 94 -16.95 -7.16 -0.35
C GLN A 94 -17.23 -8.44 0.45
N ASN A 95 -16.17 -9.17 0.84
CA ASN A 95 -16.30 -10.41 1.62
C ASN A 95 -16.11 -10.19 3.13
N GLY A 96 -15.87 -8.96 3.58
CA GLY A 96 -15.61 -8.65 4.99
C GLY A 96 -14.22 -9.07 5.48
N LEU A 97 -13.32 -9.52 4.60
CA LEU A 97 -11.97 -9.98 4.93
C LEU A 97 -10.92 -9.10 4.27
N ALA A 98 -9.73 -9.06 4.85
CA ALA A 98 -8.55 -8.45 4.23
C ALA A 98 -7.87 -9.37 3.18
N THR A 99 -8.44 -10.53 2.94
CA THR A 99 -8.00 -11.51 1.95
C THR A 99 -9.02 -11.63 0.82
N ASN A 100 -8.61 -12.15 -0.32
CA ASN A 100 -9.50 -12.36 -1.46
C ASN A 100 -10.15 -13.76 -1.48
N THR A 101 -10.20 -14.43 -0.35
CA THR A 101 -10.74 -15.79 -0.24
C THR A 101 -12.16 -15.88 -0.78
N GLY A 102 -12.41 -16.87 -1.64
CA GLY A 102 -13.73 -17.14 -2.24
C GLY A 102 -14.13 -16.14 -3.33
N ARG A 103 -13.22 -15.28 -3.82
CA ARG A 103 -13.50 -14.26 -4.82
C ARG A 103 -12.70 -14.47 -6.11
N GLY A 104 -13.15 -13.79 -7.17
CA GLY A 104 -12.46 -13.76 -8.46
C GLY A 104 -11.33 -12.71 -8.53
N GLY A 105 -10.89 -12.41 -9.73
CA GLY A 105 -9.74 -11.53 -10.01
C GLY A 105 -10.06 -10.02 -9.99
N THR A 106 -11.03 -9.56 -9.20
CA THR A 106 -11.41 -8.15 -9.08
C THR A 106 -11.12 -7.60 -7.69
N LEU A 107 -11.01 -6.29 -7.57
CA LEU A 107 -10.72 -5.59 -6.32
C LEU A 107 -11.76 -5.93 -5.24
N ASN A 108 -11.27 -6.33 -4.08
CA ASN A 108 -12.12 -6.62 -2.92
C ASN A 108 -12.55 -5.32 -2.21
N LEU A 109 -13.17 -4.42 -2.95
CA LEU A 109 -13.69 -3.15 -2.46
C LEU A 109 -15.15 -3.00 -2.90
N LYS A 110 -16.05 -2.72 -1.95
CA LYS A 110 -17.45 -2.43 -2.25
C LYS A 110 -17.57 -1.16 -3.09
N GLU A 111 -18.52 -1.16 -4.03
CA GLU A 111 -18.76 -0.05 -4.95
C GLU A 111 -18.97 1.29 -4.23
N GLU A 112 -19.77 1.28 -3.19
CA GLU A 112 -20.09 2.47 -2.38
C GLU A 112 -18.91 2.98 -1.53
N HIS A 113 -17.84 2.18 -1.34
CA HIS A 113 -16.72 2.52 -0.48
C HIS A 113 -15.49 3.09 -1.20
N TYR A 114 -15.48 3.26 -2.52
CA TYR A 114 -14.33 3.85 -3.22
C TYR A 114 -13.94 5.25 -2.69
N LYS A 115 -14.92 6.11 -2.42
CA LYS A 115 -14.64 7.43 -1.83
C LYS A 115 -14.17 7.33 -0.37
N ASN A 116 -14.73 6.39 0.39
CA ASN A 116 -14.31 6.16 1.77
C ASN A 116 -12.89 5.61 1.84
N PHE A 117 -12.49 4.76 0.88
CA PHE A 117 -11.13 4.27 0.76
C PHE A 117 -10.13 5.39 0.48
N ALA A 118 -10.45 6.30 -0.45
CA ALA A 118 -9.62 7.48 -0.71
C ALA A 118 -9.47 8.36 0.55
N ARG A 119 -10.56 8.63 1.25
CA ARG A 119 -10.56 9.41 2.51
C ARG A 119 -9.77 8.70 3.62
N PHE A 120 -9.90 7.37 3.73
CA PHE A 120 -9.12 6.57 4.68
C PHE A 120 -7.62 6.77 4.46
N LEU A 121 -7.14 6.68 3.23
CA LEU A 121 -5.73 6.87 2.91
C LEU A 121 -5.26 8.29 3.25
N ALA A 122 -6.02 9.31 2.89
CA ALA A 122 -5.69 10.69 3.25
C ALA A 122 -5.60 10.88 4.77
N ASN A 123 -6.53 10.31 5.53
CA ASN A 123 -6.54 10.36 6.99
C ASN A 123 -5.34 9.64 7.60
N VAL A 124 -4.93 8.47 7.06
CA VAL A 124 -3.76 7.75 7.55
C VAL A 124 -2.48 8.54 7.29
N ILE A 125 -2.29 9.08 6.09
CA ILE A 125 -1.11 9.91 5.77
C ILE A 125 -1.00 11.09 6.73
N LYS A 126 -2.07 11.87 6.91
CA LYS A 126 -2.09 13.02 7.83
C LYS A 126 -1.97 12.59 9.30
N GLY A 127 -2.59 11.48 9.66
CA GLY A 127 -2.59 10.99 11.03
C GLY A 127 -1.19 10.54 11.48
N VAL A 128 -0.47 9.79 10.65
CA VAL A 128 0.91 9.38 10.94
C VAL A 128 1.84 10.61 10.99
N GLU A 129 1.67 11.58 10.08
CA GLU A 129 2.41 12.83 10.14
C GLU A 129 2.15 13.56 11.46
N LYS A 130 0.89 13.68 11.89
CA LYS A 130 0.50 14.36 13.12
C LYS A 130 1.02 13.66 14.39
N HIS A 131 0.94 12.32 14.44
CA HIS A 131 1.21 11.55 15.66
C HIS A 131 2.67 11.09 15.78
N ASP A 132 3.37 10.89 14.65
CA ASP A 132 4.74 10.35 14.61
C ASP A 132 5.74 11.33 13.99
N GLY A 133 5.27 12.44 13.41
CA GLY A 133 6.12 13.40 12.71
C GLY A 133 6.74 12.83 11.41
N ILE A 134 6.13 11.80 10.83
CA ILE A 134 6.61 11.14 9.61
C ILE A 134 5.77 11.60 8.43
N LYS A 135 6.39 12.31 7.51
CA LYS A 135 5.81 12.67 6.23
C LYS A 135 6.15 11.59 5.19
N PHE A 136 5.13 10.92 4.66
CA PHE A 136 5.35 9.95 3.59
C PHE A 136 5.66 10.65 2.27
N ASN A 137 6.74 10.24 1.61
CA ASN A 137 7.07 10.70 0.27
C ASN A 137 6.17 10.03 -0.76
N TYR A 138 5.85 8.75 -0.52
CA TYR A 138 5.11 7.90 -1.44
C TYR A 138 3.98 7.16 -0.73
N LEU A 139 2.88 6.94 -1.47
CA LEU A 139 1.82 6.00 -1.14
C LEU A 139 1.65 5.03 -2.30
N CYS A 140 1.67 3.73 -2.05
CA CYS A 140 1.26 2.70 -3.00
C CYS A 140 -0.01 2.00 -2.51
N PRO A 141 -1.20 2.29 -3.08
CA PRO A 141 -2.46 1.74 -2.59
C PRO A 141 -2.68 0.27 -2.93
N PHE A 142 -1.89 -0.30 -3.84
CA PHE A 142 -2.11 -1.65 -4.38
C PHE A 142 -0.81 -2.44 -4.45
N ASN A 143 -0.64 -3.39 -3.53
CA ASN A 143 0.47 -4.34 -3.55
C ASN A 143 0.08 -5.56 -4.38
N GLU A 144 0.86 -5.87 -5.42
CA GLU A 144 0.70 -7.03 -6.30
C GLU A 144 -0.73 -7.24 -6.84
N PRO A 145 -1.42 -6.20 -7.36
CA PRO A 145 -2.81 -6.31 -7.78
C PRO A 145 -3.00 -7.23 -9.00
N ASP A 146 -1.93 -7.50 -9.73
CA ASP A 146 -1.87 -8.42 -10.87
C ASP A 146 -1.89 -9.90 -10.43
N GLY A 147 -1.61 -10.22 -9.16
CA GLY A 147 -1.79 -11.53 -8.56
C GLY A 147 -3.27 -11.92 -8.43
N HIS A 148 -3.53 -13.23 -8.28
CA HIS A 148 -4.92 -13.72 -8.15
C HIS A 148 -5.47 -13.60 -6.73
N TRP A 149 -4.62 -13.74 -5.70
CA TRP A 149 -4.96 -13.62 -4.28
C TRP A 149 -6.14 -14.49 -3.80
N ASN A 150 -6.48 -15.56 -4.54
CA ASN A 150 -7.63 -16.42 -4.29
C ASN A 150 -7.25 -17.75 -3.60
N TRP A 151 -6.16 -17.74 -2.84
CA TRP A 151 -5.67 -18.94 -2.17
C TRP A 151 -6.61 -19.42 -1.08
N ILE A 152 -6.78 -20.73 -0.98
CA ILE A 152 -7.36 -21.38 0.19
C ILE A 152 -6.29 -21.38 1.28
N GLY A 153 -6.60 -20.83 2.48
CA GLY A 153 -5.62 -20.63 3.54
C GLY A 153 -4.63 -19.51 3.19
N PRO A 154 -5.10 -18.28 3.09
CA PRO A 154 -4.25 -17.14 2.75
C PRO A 154 -3.13 -16.94 3.77
N LYS A 155 -1.94 -16.56 3.28
CA LYS A 155 -0.78 -16.35 4.15
C LYS A 155 -0.69 -14.91 4.67
N GLN A 156 -1.35 -13.97 4.03
CA GLN A 156 -1.32 -12.55 4.36
C GLN A 156 -2.54 -11.84 3.77
N GLU A 157 -2.72 -10.58 4.12
CA GLU A 157 -3.67 -9.69 3.45
C GLU A 157 -3.32 -9.55 1.97
N GLY A 158 -4.32 -9.41 1.10
CA GLY A 158 -4.12 -9.21 -0.32
C GLY A 158 -5.41 -9.16 -1.13
N THR A 159 -5.39 -8.41 -2.22
CA THR A 159 -6.49 -8.32 -3.17
C THR A 159 -5.97 -8.09 -4.58
N PRO A 160 -6.51 -8.79 -5.60
CA PRO A 160 -6.27 -8.42 -6.98
C PRO A 160 -6.99 -7.12 -7.32
N ALA A 161 -6.60 -6.50 -8.43
CA ALA A 161 -7.35 -5.42 -9.04
C ALA A 161 -7.08 -5.37 -10.54
N THR A 162 -8.07 -4.99 -11.32
CA THR A 162 -7.90 -4.66 -12.73
C THR A 162 -7.32 -3.25 -12.87
N ASN A 163 -6.66 -2.97 -14.01
CA ASN A 163 -6.13 -1.64 -14.32
C ASN A 163 -7.22 -0.55 -14.25
N ARG A 164 -8.47 -0.90 -14.62
CA ARG A 164 -9.61 0.03 -14.55
C ARG A 164 -10.01 0.34 -13.10
N GLU A 165 -10.04 -0.65 -12.23
CA GLU A 165 -10.34 -0.47 -10.81
C GLU A 165 -9.24 0.35 -10.11
N ILE A 166 -7.98 0.06 -10.43
CA ILE A 166 -6.82 0.83 -9.96
C ILE A 166 -6.95 2.29 -10.39
N ALA A 167 -7.14 2.55 -11.69
CA ALA A 167 -7.21 3.91 -12.21
C ALA A 167 -8.35 4.71 -11.57
N ARG A 168 -9.51 4.10 -11.38
CA ARG A 168 -10.65 4.71 -10.70
C ARG A 168 -10.32 5.08 -9.26
N ALA A 169 -9.72 4.16 -8.50
CA ALA A 169 -9.34 4.42 -7.11
C ALA A 169 -8.28 5.52 -7.01
N ILE A 170 -7.23 5.45 -7.84
CA ILE A 170 -6.15 6.45 -7.87
C ILE A 170 -6.68 7.85 -8.16
N ARG A 171 -7.60 8.03 -9.12
CA ARG A 171 -8.21 9.34 -9.38
C ARG A 171 -8.96 9.90 -8.17
N LEU A 172 -9.64 9.05 -7.40
CA LEU A 172 -10.33 9.47 -6.19
C LEU A 172 -9.34 9.81 -5.07
N ILE A 173 -8.27 9.02 -4.91
CA ILE A 173 -7.20 9.28 -3.94
C ILE A 173 -6.48 10.59 -4.28
N SER A 174 -6.11 10.80 -5.55
CA SER A 174 -5.46 12.02 -6.02
C SER A 174 -6.34 13.26 -5.73
N LYS A 175 -7.64 13.19 -6.04
CA LYS A 175 -8.60 14.25 -5.72
C LYS A 175 -8.68 14.54 -4.22
N GLU A 176 -8.72 13.49 -3.40
CA GLU A 176 -8.76 13.63 -1.93
C GLU A 176 -7.46 14.23 -1.39
N PHE A 177 -6.30 13.89 -1.97
CA PHE A 177 -5.01 14.46 -1.60
C PHE A 177 -4.93 15.95 -1.93
N VAL A 178 -5.38 16.35 -3.12
CA VAL A 178 -5.46 17.78 -3.50
C VAL A 178 -6.36 18.56 -2.52
N ASN A 179 -7.56 18.03 -2.23
CA ASN A 179 -8.51 18.66 -1.32
C ASN A 179 -7.95 18.82 0.11
N ASN A 180 -7.09 17.92 0.54
CA ASN A 180 -6.46 17.91 1.87
C ASN A 180 -5.06 18.51 1.90
N GLN A 181 -4.54 19.06 0.79
CA GLN A 181 -3.19 19.63 0.66
C GLN A 181 -2.08 18.64 1.04
N ILE A 182 -2.22 17.38 0.60
CA ILE A 182 -1.27 16.31 0.81
C ILE A 182 -0.33 16.24 -0.41
N ASP A 183 0.99 16.41 -0.19
CA ASP A 183 2.01 16.40 -1.25
C ASP A 183 2.54 14.99 -1.54
N THR A 184 2.16 13.97 -0.76
CA THR A 184 2.60 12.58 -0.95
C THR A 184 2.33 12.13 -2.38
N GLN A 185 3.33 11.59 -3.05
CA GLN A 185 3.20 11.07 -4.42
C GLN A 185 2.53 9.69 -4.39
N ILE A 186 1.57 9.49 -5.29
CA ILE A 186 0.81 8.25 -5.40
C ILE A 186 1.45 7.38 -6.47
N LEU A 187 2.13 6.31 -6.06
CA LEU A 187 2.59 5.25 -6.96
C LEU A 187 1.38 4.40 -7.33
N VAL A 188 1.19 4.12 -8.63
CA VAL A 188 -0.05 3.52 -9.10
C VAL A 188 -0.29 2.15 -8.46
N ASN A 189 0.72 1.29 -8.48
CA ASN A 189 0.72 -0.03 -7.85
C ASN A 189 2.16 -0.54 -7.71
N GLU A 190 2.35 -1.56 -6.89
CA GLU A 190 3.55 -2.41 -6.88
C GLU A 190 3.23 -3.71 -7.62
N SER A 191 3.72 -3.89 -8.84
CA SER A 191 3.50 -5.11 -9.63
C SER A 191 4.15 -6.32 -8.95
N SER A 192 3.51 -7.49 -8.98
CA SER A 192 4.09 -8.73 -8.45
C SER A 192 5.35 -9.15 -9.22
N ASP A 193 5.37 -8.83 -10.52
CA ASP A 193 6.51 -9.02 -11.40
C ASP A 193 6.60 -7.82 -12.35
N TYR A 194 7.78 -7.22 -12.50
CA TYR A 194 7.96 -6.06 -13.37
C TYR A 194 7.61 -6.35 -14.85
N ARG A 195 7.56 -7.62 -15.28
CA ARG A 195 7.11 -8.00 -16.63
C ARG A 195 5.64 -7.65 -16.87
N CYS A 196 4.80 -7.61 -15.82
CA CYS A 196 3.41 -7.15 -15.94
C CYS A 196 3.31 -5.67 -16.38
N MET A 197 4.39 -4.89 -16.25
CA MET A 197 4.42 -3.51 -16.71
C MET A 197 4.39 -3.41 -18.25
N PHE A 198 4.95 -4.40 -18.96
CA PHE A 198 5.09 -4.37 -20.43
C PHE A 198 4.32 -5.46 -21.13
N ASP A 199 3.86 -6.49 -20.42
CA ASP A 199 3.25 -7.70 -20.97
C ASP A 199 2.09 -8.16 -20.10
N THR A 200 1.36 -9.16 -20.54
CA THR A 200 0.35 -9.86 -19.72
C THR A 200 0.96 -10.81 -18.72
N HIS A 201 2.15 -11.27 -18.91
CA HIS A 201 2.92 -12.20 -18.06
C HIS A 201 2.12 -12.84 -16.92
N MET A 202 1.73 -14.10 -16.98
CA MET A 202 0.89 -14.81 -16.00
C MET A 202 -0.42 -14.10 -15.56
N THR A 203 -0.80 -13.00 -16.24
CA THR A 203 -2.02 -12.25 -16.00
C THR A 203 -2.90 -12.21 -17.27
N ASN A 204 -3.69 -11.17 -17.44
CA ASN A 204 -4.47 -10.89 -18.65
C ASN A 204 -4.37 -9.40 -19.02
N TRP A 205 -4.99 -9.00 -20.11
CA TRP A 205 -5.04 -7.60 -20.58
C TRP A 205 -5.61 -6.61 -19.55
N GLU A 206 -6.44 -7.07 -18.65
CA GLU A 206 -7.06 -6.22 -17.65
C GLU A 206 -6.09 -5.86 -16.50
N ARG A 207 -4.95 -6.57 -16.37
CA ARG A 207 -3.98 -6.42 -15.27
C ARG A 207 -2.54 -6.30 -15.73
N GLY A 208 -2.22 -6.70 -16.97
CA GLY A 208 -0.91 -6.50 -17.61
C GLY A 208 -0.83 -5.19 -18.37
N TYR A 209 0.26 -5.00 -19.11
CA TYR A 209 0.55 -3.79 -19.92
C TYR A 209 0.35 -2.49 -19.10
N GLN A 210 0.80 -2.49 -17.86
CA GLN A 210 0.46 -1.44 -16.90
C GLN A 210 1.01 -0.06 -17.29
N ILE A 211 2.23 0.00 -17.88
CA ILE A 211 2.78 1.27 -18.37
C ILE A 211 1.88 1.85 -19.47
N GLN A 212 1.50 1.04 -20.45
CA GLN A 212 0.60 1.46 -21.52
C GLN A 212 -0.77 1.84 -20.96
N SER A 213 -1.29 1.06 -20.04
CA SER A 213 -2.60 1.29 -19.43
C SER A 213 -2.67 2.63 -18.70
N PHE A 214 -1.67 2.92 -17.85
CA PHE A 214 -1.74 4.08 -16.97
C PHE A 214 -1.11 5.35 -17.54
N PHE A 215 -0.18 5.25 -18.48
CA PHE A 215 0.58 6.42 -18.95
C PHE A 215 0.54 6.68 -20.44
N ASN A 216 -0.14 5.84 -21.24
CA ASN A 216 -0.45 6.18 -22.62
C ASN A 216 -1.77 6.98 -22.67
N PRO A 217 -1.79 8.22 -23.20
CA PRO A 217 -3.00 9.04 -23.31
C PRO A 217 -4.15 8.37 -24.08
N ASP A 218 -3.84 7.46 -25.01
CA ASP A 218 -4.85 6.72 -25.77
C ASP A 218 -5.62 5.71 -24.93
N SER A 219 -5.10 5.35 -23.78
CA SER A 219 -5.75 4.45 -22.80
C SER A 219 -6.78 5.20 -21.94
N THR A 220 -7.76 5.85 -22.56
CA THR A 220 -8.66 6.84 -21.96
C THR A 220 -9.36 6.37 -20.68
N ALA A 221 -9.67 5.07 -20.57
CA ALA A 221 -10.37 4.51 -19.41
C ALA A 221 -9.46 4.33 -18.17
N THR A 222 -8.14 4.28 -18.37
CA THR A 222 -7.16 3.95 -17.33
C THR A 222 -6.03 4.97 -17.21
N TYR A 223 -5.94 5.93 -18.12
CA TYR A 223 -4.90 6.95 -18.13
C TYR A 223 -4.85 7.76 -16.84
N LEU A 224 -3.67 7.90 -16.25
CA LEU A 224 -3.40 8.59 -15.00
C LEU A 224 -2.34 9.69 -15.11
N GLY A 225 -1.76 9.87 -16.28
CA GLY A 225 -0.67 10.83 -16.48
C GLY A 225 -1.05 12.31 -16.31
N ASP A 226 -2.34 12.60 -16.16
CA ASP A 226 -2.90 13.93 -15.87
C ASP A 226 -3.37 14.08 -14.40
N ALA A 227 -3.34 13.00 -13.62
CA ALA A 227 -3.81 13.04 -12.23
C ALA A 227 -2.76 13.73 -11.33
N PRO A 228 -3.14 14.74 -10.54
CA PRO A 228 -2.24 15.34 -9.56
C PRO A 228 -1.66 14.31 -8.60
N ASN A 229 -0.45 14.55 -8.11
CA ASN A 229 0.29 13.65 -7.20
C ASN A 229 0.66 12.28 -7.79
N VAL A 230 0.36 11.98 -9.05
CA VAL A 230 0.72 10.71 -9.72
C VAL A 230 1.94 10.93 -10.61
N PRO A 231 3.15 10.57 -10.18
CA PRO A 231 4.34 10.64 -11.02
C PRO A 231 4.31 9.52 -12.08
N ARG A 232 4.96 9.73 -13.22
CA ARG A 232 5.17 8.66 -14.21
C ARG A 232 6.26 7.69 -13.74
N LEU A 233 5.96 6.98 -12.67
CA LEU A 233 6.85 6.05 -11.99
C LEU A 233 6.11 4.74 -11.70
N MET A 234 6.70 3.62 -12.13
CA MET A 234 6.21 2.29 -11.83
C MET A 234 7.09 1.62 -10.79
N VAL A 235 6.49 0.80 -9.96
CA VAL A 235 7.15 0.01 -8.93
C VAL A 235 6.76 -1.45 -9.10
N GLY A 236 7.69 -2.36 -8.89
CA GLY A 236 7.44 -3.78 -8.98
C GLY A 236 8.44 -4.61 -8.19
N HIS A 237 8.07 -5.85 -7.96
CA HIS A 237 8.88 -6.83 -7.27
C HIS A 237 9.69 -7.65 -8.29
N SER A 238 10.84 -8.14 -7.88
CA SER A 238 11.80 -8.87 -8.73
C SER A 238 11.89 -10.35 -8.38
N TYR A 239 10.75 -11.00 -8.27
CA TYR A 239 10.73 -12.42 -7.94
C TYR A 239 11.35 -13.31 -9.02
#